data_914314eecd0299a6c89cfdd1f314cb42
#
_entry.id   914314eecd0299a6c89cfdd1f314cb42
#
_cell.length_a   1.000
_cell.length_b   1.000
_cell.length_c   1.000
_cell.angle_alpha   90.00
_cell.angle_beta   90.00
_cell.angle_gamma   90.00
#
_symmetry.space_group_name_H-M   'P 1'
#
loop_
_entity.id
_entity.type
_entity.pdbx_description
1 polymer ?
#
loop_
_entity_poly.entity_id
_entity_poly.type
_entity_poly.pdbx_seq_one_letter_code
_entity_poly.pdbx_strand_id
1 'polypeptide(L)'
;AILTQNISYIPGFTQLGATPARMELFEDRVVVTTLDDNGAAIEVVIDTPLSELKISGSLALLKIIVGDVKRTIDFSFKARAMMATPGGILGVGSVIRDSGIYGWINEFRSRGVAVKYISIGHTWLMALAGVAVFAFVVFVIATNMSS
;
A
#
# COMPACT_ATOMS: atom_id res chain seq x y z
N ALA A 1 11.58 -19.24 4.49
CA ALA A 1 11.05 -17.86 4.60
C ALA A 1 10.36 -17.66 5.94
N ILE A 2 10.46 -16.46 6.49
CA ILE A 2 9.82 -16.06 7.76
C ILE A 2 8.36 -15.71 7.51
N LEU A 3 8.09 -15.00 6.42
CA LEU A 3 6.76 -14.74 5.89
C LEU A 3 6.70 -15.12 4.43
N THR A 4 5.56 -15.62 4.03
CA THR A 4 5.24 -15.93 2.63
C THR A 4 3.80 -15.54 2.35
N GLN A 5 3.57 -14.83 1.25
CA GLN A 5 2.22 -14.41 0.87
C GLN A 5 2.07 -14.29 -0.64
N ASN A 6 0.92 -14.72 -1.15
CA ASN A 6 0.51 -14.43 -2.51
C ASN A 6 -0.02 -12.99 -2.59
N ILE A 7 0.46 -12.26 -3.56
CA ILE A 7 0.18 -10.85 -3.80
C ILE A 7 0.03 -10.60 -5.30
N SER A 8 -0.29 -9.38 -5.68
CA SER A 8 -0.16 -8.93 -7.07
C SER A 8 1.02 -7.98 -7.21
N TYR A 9 1.87 -8.25 -8.19
CA TYR A 9 3.01 -7.41 -8.53
C TYR A 9 2.65 -6.46 -9.68
N ILE A 10 2.92 -5.16 -9.49
CA ILE A 10 2.63 -4.12 -10.47
C ILE A 10 3.97 -3.45 -10.86
N PRO A 11 4.52 -3.75 -12.04
CA PRO A 11 5.85 -3.28 -12.44
C PRO A 11 5.90 -1.79 -12.80
N GLY A 12 4.76 -1.15 -13.09
CA GLY A 12 4.70 0.22 -13.56
C GLY A 12 3.60 1.06 -12.93
N PHE A 13 3.41 2.26 -13.46
CA PHE A 13 2.40 3.22 -13.00
C PHE A 13 0.95 2.82 -13.31
N THR A 14 0.76 1.96 -14.30
CA THR A 14 -0.57 1.57 -14.77
C THR A 14 -1.00 0.24 -14.15
N GLN A 15 -2.22 0.20 -13.65
CA GLN A 15 -2.85 -1.00 -13.11
C GLN A 15 -3.04 -2.14 -14.13
N LEU A 16 -2.71 -1.88 -15.39
CA LEU A 16 -2.87 -2.81 -16.52
C LEU A 16 -1.79 -3.91 -16.57
N GLY A 17 -0.90 -3.99 -15.60
CA GLY A 17 0.18 -4.97 -15.58
C GLY A 17 0.26 -5.77 -14.28
N ALA A 18 -0.83 -5.86 -13.50
CA ALA A 18 -0.84 -6.65 -12.27
C ALA A 18 -0.66 -8.14 -12.59
N THR A 19 0.40 -8.72 -12.06
CA THR A 19 0.75 -10.13 -12.25
C THR A 19 0.69 -10.84 -10.91
N PRO A 20 0.09 -12.05 -10.83
CA PRO A 20 0.16 -12.88 -9.64
C PRO A 20 1.62 -13.11 -9.24
N ALA A 21 1.92 -12.96 -7.97
CA ALA A 21 3.27 -13.16 -7.46
C ALA A 21 3.24 -13.70 -6.03
N ARG A 22 4.37 -14.22 -5.59
CA ARG A 22 4.63 -14.63 -4.23
C ARG A 22 5.72 -13.76 -3.65
N MET A 23 5.47 -13.16 -2.52
CA MET A 23 6.43 -12.41 -1.75
C MET A 23 6.91 -13.23 -0.55
N GLU A 24 8.21 -13.30 -0.37
CA GLU A 24 8.86 -14.08 0.68
C GLU A 24 9.86 -13.19 1.43
N LEU A 25 9.77 -13.20 2.75
CA LEU A 25 10.71 -12.52 3.64
C LEU A 25 11.65 -13.54 4.25
N PHE A 26 12.93 -13.31 4.11
CA PHE A 26 14.02 -14.02 4.78
C PHE A 26 14.64 -13.13 5.86
N GLU A 27 15.61 -13.63 6.59
CA GLU A 27 16.24 -12.87 7.68
C GLU A 27 16.92 -11.58 7.20
N ASP A 28 17.50 -11.61 6.01
CA ASP A 28 18.35 -10.55 5.46
C ASP A 28 17.86 -9.96 4.14
N ARG A 29 16.80 -10.52 3.54
CA ARG A 29 16.34 -10.14 2.21
C ARG A 29 14.82 -10.35 2.00
N VAL A 30 14.29 -9.67 1.00
CA VAL A 30 12.95 -9.92 0.46
C VAL A 30 13.05 -10.38 -1.00
N VAL A 31 12.24 -11.36 -1.34
CA VAL A 31 12.16 -11.94 -2.69
C VAL A 31 10.71 -11.85 -3.18
N VAL A 32 10.52 -11.42 -4.43
CA VAL A 32 9.22 -11.47 -5.10
C VAL A 32 9.38 -12.24 -6.39
N THR A 33 8.59 -13.27 -6.54
CA THR A 33 8.59 -14.17 -7.71
C THR A 33 7.22 -14.10 -8.37
N THR A 34 7.16 -13.80 -9.66
CA THR A 34 5.92 -13.86 -10.44
C THR A 34 5.48 -15.29 -10.65
N LEU A 35 4.17 -15.50 -10.73
CA LEU A 35 3.55 -16.80 -10.86
C LEU A 35 2.72 -16.87 -12.13
N ASP A 36 2.62 -18.06 -12.71
CA ASP A 36 1.66 -18.34 -13.77
C ASP A 36 0.25 -18.61 -13.21
N ASP A 37 -0.70 -18.88 -14.10
CA ASP A 37 -2.10 -19.14 -13.73
C ASP A 37 -2.28 -20.43 -12.88
N ASN A 38 -1.29 -21.31 -12.87
CA ASN A 38 -1.27 -22.53 -12.06
C ASN A 38 -0.51 -22.35 -10.73
N GLY A 39 0.03 -21.15 -10.47
CA GLY A 39 0.83 -20.85 -9.29
C GLY A 39 2.29 -21.29 -9.36
N ALA A 40 2.77 -21.68 -10.55
CA ALA A 40 4.18 -22.01 -10.75
C ALA A 40 5.02 -20.75 -10.91
N ALA A 41 6.24 -20.78 -10.38
CA ALA A 41 7.18 -19.65 -10.45
C ALA A 41 7.63 -19.40 -11.91
N ILE A 42 7.57 -18.16 -12.33
CA ILE A 42 8.04 -17.71 -13.66
C ILE A 42 9.40 -17.01 -13.51
N GLU A 43 9.45 -15.92 -12.77
CA GLU A 43 10.60 -15.02 -12.71
C GLU A 43 10.73 -14.38 -11.34
N VAL A 44 11.96 -14.24 -10.84
CA VAL A 44 12.27 -13.40 -9.68
C VAL A 44 12.37 -11.96 -10.14
N VAL A 45 11.45 -11.12 -9.69
CA VAL A 45 11.39 -9.69 -10.07
C VAL A 45 11.97 -8.76 -9.02
N ILE A 46 12.03 -9.21 -7.78
CA ILE A 46 12.70 -8.52 -6.67
C ILE A 46 13.50 -9.55 -5.89
N ASP A 47 14.76 -9.26 -5.67
CA ASP A 47 15.65 -9.99 -4.76
C ASP A 47 16.61 -8.95 -4.16
N THR A 48 16.27 -8.47 -2.96
CA THR A 48 16.92 -7.29 -2.40
C THR A 48 17.23 -7.49 -0.92
N PRO A 49 18.49 -7.18 -0.51
CA PRO A 49 18.83 -7.13 0.91
C PRO A 49 17.99 -6.09 1.66
N LEU A 50 17.61 -6.41 2.89
CA LEU A 50 16.82 -5.50 3.73
C LEU A 50 17.58 -4.19 4.04
N SER A 51 18.90 -4.22 4.04
CA SER A 51 19.75 -3.04 4.25
C SER A 51 19.65 -1.98 3.16
N GLU A 52 19.23 -2.37 1.95
CA GLU A 52 19.09 -1.48 0.79
C GLU A 52 17.65 -1.04 0.54
N LEU A 53 16.73 -1.52 1.36
CA LEU A 53 15.30 -1.44 1.15
C LEU A 53 14.69 -0.25 1.88
N LYS A 54 13.81 0.46 1.18
CA LYS A 54 12.84 1.40 1.78
C LYS A 54 11.44 0.98 1.38
N ILE A 55 10.52 1.10 2.30
CA ILE A 55 9.11 0.78 2.07
C ILE A 55 8.28 2.05 2.25
N SER A 56 7.37 2.28 1.34
CA SER A 56 6.29 3.24 1.53
C SER A 56 4.97 2.56 1.18
N GLY A 57 3.87 3.06 1.72
CA GLY A 57 2.59 2.47 1.39
C GLY A 57 1.41 3.16 2.00
N SER A 58 0.25 2.74 1.54
CA SER A 58 -1.05 3.15 2.05
C SER A 58 -2.09 2.09 1.68
N LEU A 59 -3.13 1.97 2.48
CA LEU A 59 -4.18 0.97 2.26
C LEU A 59 -3.60 -0.45 2.19
N ALA A 60 -3.83 -1.17 1.10
CA ALA A 60 -3.29 -2.50 0.87
C ALA A 60 -2.13 -2.52 -0.15
N LEU A 61 -1.51 -1.36 -0.40
CA LEU A 61 -0.41 -1.19 -1.34
C LEU A 61 0.90 -0.91 -0.60
N LEU A 62 1.95 -1.64 -0.94
CA LEU A 62 3.32 -1.34 -0.57
C LEU A 62 4.15 -1.00 -1.81
N LYS A 63 5.00 0.00 -1.68
CA LYS A 63 6.04 0.31 -2.66
C LYS A 63 7.38 -0.12 -2.09
N ILE A 64 8.03 -1.01 -2.79
CA ILE A 64 9.40 -1.42 -2.52
C ILE A 64 10.31 -0.50 -3.31
N ILE A 65 11.21 0.19 -2.60
CA ILE A 65 12.10 1.21 -3.15
C ILE A 65 13.54 0.76 -2.93
N VAL A 66 14.27 0.60 -4.03
CA VAL A 66 15.71 0.29 -4.03
C VAL A 66 16.40 1.33 -4.91
N GLY A 67 17.18 2.21 -4.30
CA GLY A 67 17.72 3.37 -5.01
C GLY A 67 16.60 4.24 -5.58
N ASP A 68 16.58 4.42 -6.89
CA ASP A 68 15.54 5.19 -7.61
C ASP A 68 14.41 4.31 -8.17
N VAL A 69 14.51 3.00 -8.04
CA VAL A 69 13.52 2.06 -8.58
C VAL A 69 12.43 1.82 -7.57
N LYS A 70 11.18 2.07 -7.98
CA LYS A 70 9.96 1.83 -7.18
C LYS A 70 9.13 0.74 -7.83
N ARG A 71 8.73 -0.25 -7.04
CA ARG A 71 7.87 -1.35 -7.49
C ARG A 71 6.70 -1.51 -6.53
N THR A 72 5.51 -1.72 -7.06
CA THR A 72 4.28 -1.76 -6.26
C THR A 72 3.84 -3.19 -6.04
N ILE A 73 3.50 -3.48 -4.78
CA ILE A 73 2.93 -4.74 -4.33
C ILE A 73 1.50 -4.46 -3.86
N ASP A 74 0.53 -5.17 -4.42
CA ASP A 74 -0.87 -5.07 -4.04
C ASP A 74 -1.27 -6.30 -3.21
N PHE A 75 -1.61 -6.06 -1.95
CA PHE A 75 -2.05 -7.10 -1.02
C PHE A 75 -3.53 -7.44 -1.16
N SER A 76 -4.33 -6.54 -1.73
CA SER A 76 -5.76 -6.76 -1.89
C SER A 76 -6.36 -5.89 -3.00
N PHE A 77 -6.60 -6.49 -4.13
CA PHE A 77 -7.39 -5.87 -5.20
C PHE A 77 -8.77 -5.41 -4.71
N LYS A 78 -9.39 -6.19 -3.82
CA LYS A 78 -10.69 -5.86 -3.23
C LYS A 78 -10.66 -4.54 -2.47
N ALA A 79 -9.64 -4.29 -1.65
CA ALA A 79 -9.49 -3.03 -0.92
C ALA A 79 -9.41 -1.85 -1.90
N ARG A 80 -8.64 -1.98 -2.97
CA ARG A 80 -8.53 -0.94 -3.99
C ARG A 80 -9.85 -0.69 -4.73
N ALA A 81 -10.55 -1.76 -5.10
CA ALA A 81 -11.86 -1.65 -5.76
C ALA A 81 -12.90 -0.99 -4.86
N MET A 82 -12.91 -1.29 -3.57
CA MET A 82 -13.80 -0.67 -2.59
C MET A 82 -13.58 0.84 -2.45
N MET A 83 -12.35 1.31 -2.54
CA MET A 83 -12.04 2.75 -2.49
C MET A 83 -12.58 3.52 -3.70
N ALA A 84 -12.84 2.85 -4.81
CA ALA A 84 -13.43 3.44 -6.01
C ALA A 84 -14.98 3.56 -5.95
N THR A 85 -15.63 3.03 -4.93
CA THR A 85 -17.07 3.05 -4.75
C THR A 85 -17.49 3.93 -3.59
N PRO A 86 -18.60 4.69 -3.67
CA PRO A 86 -19.02 5.64 -2.63
C PRO A 86 -19.28 5.01 -1.25
N GLY A 87 -19.74 3.77 -1.19
CA GLY A 87 -20.01 3.06 0.07
C GLY A 87 -18.85 2.18 0.57
N GLY A 88 -17.84 1.93 -0.28
CA GLY A 88 -16.77 0.99 0.00
C GLY A 88 -15.81 1.45 1.09
N ILE A 89 -15.66 2.75 1.27
CA ILE A 89 -14.80 3.37 2.27
C ILE A 89 -15.13 2.88 3.69
N LEU A 90 -16.40 2.66 4.01
CA LEU A 90 -16.84 2.25 5.34
C LEU A 90 -16.39 0.83 5.72
N GLY A 91 -16.24 -0.06 4.74
CA GLY A 91 -15.84 -1.46 4.95
C GLY A 91 -14.38 -1.77 4.63
N VAL A 92 -13.64 -0.83 4.03
CA VAL A 92 -12.29 -1.10 3.52
C VAL A 92 -11.28 -1.41 4.63
N GLY A 93 -11.46 -0.86 5.83
CA GLY A 93 -10.54 -1.07 6.96
C GLY A 93 -10.39 -2.54 7.34
N SER A 94 -11.49 -3.31 7.38
CA SER A 94 -11.43 -4.74 7.66
C SER A 94 -10.74 -5.53 6.53
N VAL A 95 -11.00 -5.18 5.29
CA VAL A 95 -10.36 -5.81 4.13
C VAL A 95 -8.86 -5.57 4.11
N ILE A 96 -8.41 -4.36 4.46
CA ILE A 96 -6.99 -4.05 4.58
C ILE A 96 -6.35 -4.86 5.70
N ARG A 97 -7.01 -4.96 6.87
CA ARG A 97 -6.54 -5.75 8.00
C ARG A 97 -6.38 -7.21 7.63
N ASP A 98 -7.37 -7.78 6.94
CA ASP A 98 -7.39 -9.18 6.52
C ASP A 98 -6.41 -9.46 5.37
N SER A 99 -5.92 -8.45 4.69
CA SER A 99 -4.95 -8.57 3.60
C SER A 99 -3.56 -9.06 4.04
N GLY A 100 -3.26 -8.97 5.34
CA GLY A 100 -1.97 -9.34 5.90
C GLY A 100 -0.90 -8.24 5.84
N ILE A 101 -1.18 -7.09 5.24
CA ILE A 101 -0.20 -6.01 5.04
C ILE A 101 0.43 -5.51 6.34
N TYR A 102 -0.33 -5.45 7.44
CA TYR A 102 0.18 -4.98 8.72
C TYR A 102 1.23 -5.92 9.31
N GLY A 103 1.09 -7.24 9.11
CA GLY A 103 2.10 -8.21 9.51
C GLY A 103 3.43 -7.96 8.80
N TRP A 104 3.38 -7.70 7.51
CA TRP A 104 4.56 -7.36 6.70
C TRP A 104 5.22 -6.06 7.15
N ILE A 105 4.43 -5.01 7.40
CA ILE A 105 4.94 -3.73 7.89
C ILE A 105 5.66 -3.91 9.24
N ASN A 106 5.07 -4.66 10.15
CA ASN A 106 5.66 -4.93 11.45
C ASN A 106 6.99 -5.70 11.35
N GLU A 107 7.04 -6.73 10.49
CA GLU A 107 8.28 -7.48 10.26
C GLU A 107 9.37 -6.63 9.62
N PHE A 108 9.06 -5.80 8.64
CA PHE A 108 10.03 -4.87 8.07
C PHE A 108 10.57 -3.90 9.12
N ARG A 109 9.71 -3.31 9.93
CA ARG A 109 10.12 -2.38 10.99
C ARG A 109 10.97 -3.06 12.07
N SER A 110 10.62 -4.26 12.48
CA SER A 110 11.40 -5.03 13.47
C SER A 110 12.81 -5.36 13.01
N ARG A 111 13.01 -5.39 11.69
CA ARG A 111 14.32 -5.65 11.05
C ARG A 111 15.06 -4.37 10.65
N GLY A 112 14.59 -3.21 11.08
CA GLY A 112 15.26 -1.92 10.83
C GLY A 112 15.02 -1.33 9.45
N VAL A 113 14.09 -1.85 8.66
CA VAL A 113 13.72 -1.28 7.37
C VAL A 113 12.93 0.01 7.60
N ALA A 114 13.28 1.08 6.87
CA ALA A 114 12.54 2.33 6.91
C ALA A 114 11.17 2.15 6.21
N VAL A 115 10.09 2.27 6.99
CA VAL A 115 8.71 2.10 6.49
C VAL A 115 7.92 3.37 6.73
N LYS A 116 7.45 4.00 5.65
CA LYS A 116 6.46 5.07 5.66
C LYS A 116 5.11 4.50 5.24
N TYR A 117 4.22 4.30 6.18
CA TYR A 117 2.88 3.79 5.91
C TYR A 117 1.82 4.73 6.46
N ILE A 118 0.90 5.13 5.57
CA ILE A 118 -0.24 5.99 5.91
C ILE A 118 -1.44 5.08 6.19
N SER A 119 -1.83 4.99 7.46
CA SER A 119 -3.00 4.22 7.87
C SER A 119 -4.30 4.86 7.36
N ILE A 120 -5.35 4.05 7.25
CA ILE A 120 -6.68 4.55 6.87
C ILE A 120 -7.20 5.58 7.87
N GLY A 121 -6.92 5.43 9.16
CA GLY A 121 -7.30 6.40 10.19
C GLY A 121 -6.63 7.76 9.97
N HIS A 122 -5.36 7.79 9.59
CA HIS A 122 -4.66 9.02 9.25
C HIS A 122 -5.21 9.67 7.98
N THR A 123 -5.53 8.87 6.97
CA THR A 123 -6.17 9.34 5.73
C THR A 123 -7.53 10.00 6.02
N TRP A 124 -8.33 9.40 6.87
CA TRP A 124 -9.60 9.96 7.33
C TRP A 124 -9.41 11.29 8.07
N LEU A 125 -8.45 11.35 8.97
CA LEU A 125 -8.14 12.56 9.72
C LEU A 125 -7.74 13.71 8.79
N MET A 126 -6.91 13.44 7.80
CA MET A 126 -6.52 14.42 6.80
C MET A 126 -7.70 14.88 5.93
N ALA A 127 -8.59 13.96 5.53
CA ALA A 127 -9.80 14.30 4.77
C ALA A 127 -10.75 15.19 5.58
N LEU A 128 -10.97 14.89 6.85
CA LEU A 128 -11.79 15.70 7.75
C LEU A 128 -11.18 17.09 7.99
N ALA A 129 -9.87 17.18 8.17
CA ALA A 129 -9.17 18.45 8.31
C ALA A 129 -9.31 19.30 7.04
N GLY A 130 -9.21 18.70 5.84
CA GLY A 130 -9.41 19.38 4.58
C GLY A 130 -10.84 19.92 4.43
N VAL A 131 -11.86 19.15 4.80
CA VAL A 131 -13.26 19.59 4.80
C VAL A 131 -13.47 20.75 5.76
N ALA A 132 -12.90 20.68 6.97
CA ALA A 132 -13.02 21.73 7.96
C ALA A 132 -12.37 23.05 7.48
N VAL A 133 -11.20 22.99 6.87
CA VAL A 133 -10.53 24.15 6.27
C VAL A 133 -11.36 24.74 5.14
N PHE A 134 -11.89 23.91 4.24
CA PHE A 134 -12.74 24.38 3.15
C PHE A 134 -14.01 25.08 3.66
N ALA A 135 -14.70 24.47 4.63
CA ALA A 135 -15.90 25.06 5.25
C ALA A 135 -15.59 26.41 5.92
N PHE A 136 -14.45 26.53 6.60
CA PHE A 136 -14.02 27.78 7.22
C PHE A 136 -13.75 28.86 6.16
N VAL A 137 -13.08 28.54 5.07
CA VAL A 137 -12.81 29.49 3.97
C VAL A 137 -14.14 29.96 3.35
N VAL A 138 -15.06 29.07 3.08
CA VAL A 138 -16.39 29.42 2.54
C VAL A 138 -17.13 30.34 3.51
N PHE A 139 -17.10 30.04 4.81
CA PHE A 139 -17.75 30.87 5.84
C PHE A 139 -17.16 32.31 5.88
N VAL A 140 -15.84 32.43 5.84
CA VAL A 140 -15.16 33.76 5.84
C VAL A 140 -15.53 34.55 4.58
N ILE A 141 -15.56 33.92 3.41
CA ILE A 141 -15.96 34.57 2.15
C ILE A 141 -17.41 35.04 2.24
N ALA A 142 -18.32 34.17 2.69
CA ALA A 142 -19.75 34.50 2.79
C ALA A 142 -20.00 35.66 3.77
N THR A 143 -19.32 35.70 4.92
CA THR A 143 -19.46 36.80 5.88
C THR A 143 -18.88 38.12 5.38
N ASN A 144 -17.80 38.09 4.60
CA ASN A 144 -17.23 39.31 4.01
C ASN A 144 -18.04 39.85 2.82
N MET A 145 -18.79 38.98 2.12
CA MET A 145 -19.65 39.40 1.01
C MET A 145 -21.00 39.99 1.46
N SER A 146 -21.41 39.73 2.72
CA SER A 146 -22.68 40.23 3.27
C SER A 146 -22.55 41.56 4.07
N SER A 147 -21.37 42.06 4.15
CA SER A 147 -21.05 43.41 4.67
C SER A 147 -20.70 44.36 3.52
#